data_480d56135c71461e0b12de0ac4458c35
#
_entry.id   480d56135c71461e0b12de0ac4458c35
#
_cell.length_a   1.000
_cell.length_b   1.000
_cell.length_c   1.000
_cell.angle_alpha   90.00
_cell.angle_beta   90.00
_cell.angle_gamma   90.00
#
_symmetry.space_group_name_H-M   'P 1'
#
loop_
_entity.id
_entity.type
_entity.pdbx_description
1 polymer ?
#
loop_
_entity_poly.entity_id
_entity_poly.type
_entity_poly.pdbx_seq_one_letter_code
_entity_poly.pdbx_strand_id
1 'polypeptide(L)'
;MIQDFKETFTEVVQAVLPLTLAVLLIMFAIGMDSGMFLSFISGSLMVIAGMVLFLMGVKLGMLPIGEAIGAELPKHNSVLFLVGVAFLLSFMATVAEPDVRVLSAMIDSVSDNGISRNALILSIAFGVGFFVSVSMLRIVYGVPIKYLLTAGYLIVIMLSFFTNPEYIAIAYDAGGVTTGPMTVPVILALGIGTVSVLGEKSELSEGFGLIGLASIGPIISVMLMGVLA
;
A
#
# COMPACT_ATOMS: atom_id res chain seq x y z
N MET A 1 -18.42 -0.83 -17.83
CA MET A 1 -17.25 -0.11 -18.41
C MET A 1 -17.46 1.41 -18.52
N ILE A 2 -18.49 1.96 -19.19
CA ILE A 2 -18.73 3.43 -19.22
C ILE A 2 -19.10 3.95 -17.83
N GLN A 3 -19.90 3.23 -17.10
CA GLN A 3 -20.33 3.58 -15.74
C GLN A 3 -19.12 3.54 -14.77
N ASP A 4 -18.31 2.50 -14.83
CA ASP A 4 -17.09 2.36 -14.02
C ASP A 4 -16.09 3.48 -14.31
N PHE A 5 -15.95 3.85 -15.58
CA PHE A 5 -15.14 5.01 -15.97
C PHE A 5 -15.63 6.30 -15.34
N LYS A 6 -16.97 6.56 -15.43
CA LYS A 6 -17.56 7.77 -14.87
C LYS A 6 -17.39 7.83 -13.33
N GLU A 7 -17.59 6.72 -12.65
CA GLU A 7 -17.40 6.60 -11.20
C GLU A 7 -15.95 6.86 -10.83
N THR A 8 -15.01 6.16 -11.47
CA THR A 8 -13.57 6.33 -11.21
C THR A 8 -13.10 7.75 -11.53
N PHE A 9 -13.57 8.34 -12.64
CA PHE A 9 -13.27 9.73 -12.97
C PHE A 9 -13.75 10.70 -11.89
N THR A 10 -14.98 10.49 -11.40
CA THR A 10 -15.56 11.35 -10.35
C THR A 10 -14.79 11.20 -9.04
N GLU A 11 -14.43 9.97 -8.64
CA GLU A 11 -13.62 9.68 -7.45
C GLU A 11 -12.26 10.40 -7.52
N VAL A 12 -11.57 10.29 -8.65
CA VAL A 12 -10.25 10.91 -8.84
C VAL A 12 -10.35 12.44 -8.82
N VAL A 13 -11.33 13.02 -9.52
CA VAL A 13 -11.51 14.48 -9.53
C VAL A 13 -11.86 14.99 -8.12
N GLN A 14 -12.74 14.31 -7.39
CA GLN A 14 -13.07 14.69 -6.02
C GLN A 14 -11.88 14.61 -5.05
N ALA A 15 -10.97 13.67 -5.27
CA ALA A 15 -9.76 13.55 -4.45
C ALA A 15 -8.69 14.60 -4.82
N VAL A 16 -8.45 14.83 -6.11
CA VAL A 16 -7.34 15.66 -6.58
C VAL A 16 -7.70 17.15 -6.63
N LEU A 17 -8.94 17.49 -6.99
CA LEU A 17 -9.35 18.88 -7.23
C LEU A 17 -9.21 19.78 -5.99
N PRO A 18 -9.63 19.40 -4.77
CA PRO A 18 -9.49 20.25 -3.59
C PRO A 18 -8.02 20.59 -3.28
N LEU A 19 -7.13 19.60 -3.41
CA LEU A 19 -5.70 19.77 -3.20
C LEU A 19 -5.10 20.68 -4.28
N THR A 20 -5.44 20.46 -5.54
CA THR A 20 -5.00 21.30 -6.67
C THR A 20 -5.43 22.75 -6.47
N LEU A 21 -6.69 22.98 -6.06
CA LEU A 21 -7.17 24.33 -5.79
C LEU A 21 -6.43 24.99 -4.61
N ALA A 22 -6.18 24.26 -3.54
CA ALA A 22 -5.43 24.77 -2.39
C ALA A 22 -4.00 25.19 -2.80
N VAL A 23 -3.31 24.37 -3.57
CA VAL A 23 -1.96 24.69 -4.06
C VAL A 23 -2.00 25.91 -5.00
N LEU A 24 -2.96 25.99 -5.91
CA LEU A 24 -3.12 27.16 -6.80
C LEU A 24 -3.36 28.46 -6.01
N LEU A 25 -4.16 28.40 -4.94
CA LEU A 25 -4.37 29.56 -4.05
C LEU A 25 -3.07 29.99 -3.36
N ILE A 26 -2.28 29.04 -2.88
CA ILE A 26 -0.97 29.31 -2.26
C ILE A 26 -0.02 29.93 -3.31
N MET A 27 0.08 29.35 -4.49
CA MET A 27 0.92 29.85 -5.58
C MET A 27 0.54 31.31 -5.94
N PHE A 28 -0.77 31.59 -5.99
CA PHE A 28 -1.28 32.94 -6.22
C PHE A 28 -0.88 33.91 -5.10
N ALA A 29 -1.06 33.48 -3.83
CA ALA A 29 -0.74 34.32 -2.66
C ALA A 29 0.75 34.67 -2.55
N ILE A 30 1.64 33.77 -3.00
CA ILE A 30 3.10 33.97 -2.99
C ILE A 30 3.56 34.77 -4.22
N GLY A 31 2.70 34.99 -5.22
CA GLY A 31 3.03 35.74 -6.43
C GLY A 31 3.94 34.97 -7.39
N MET A 32 3.71 33.65 -7.51
CA MET A 32 4.50 32.82 -8.44
C MET A 32 4.34 33.23 -9.90
N ASP A 33 5.36 32.92 -10.70
CA ASP A 33 5.37 33.21 -12.14
C ASP A 33 4.30 32.45 -12.92
N SER A 34 3.75 33.08 -13.96
CA SER A 34 2.70 32.48 -14.80
C SER A 34 3.10 31.18 -15.47
N GLY A 35 4.40 30.99 -15.78
CA GLY A 35 4.92 29.75 -16.32
C GLY A 35 4.80 28.57 -15.35
N MET A 36 5.03 28.81 -14.05
CA MET A 36 4.84 27.78 -13.02
C MET A 36 3.37 27.41 -12.85
N PHE A 37 2.45 28.41 -12.90
CA PHE A 37 1.00 28.13 -12.89
C PHE A 37 0.58 27.20 -14.01
N LEU A 38 1.02 27.49 -15.24
CA LEU A 38 0.66 26.70 -16.40
C LEU A 38 1.24 25.27 -16.30
N SER A 39 2.47 25.14 -15.84
CA SER A 39 3.13 23.85 -15.60
C SER A 39 2.41 23.03 -14.53
N PHE A 40 1.97 23.67 -13.45
CA PHE A 40 1.23 22.99 -12.38
C PHE A 40 -0.15 22.54 -12.85
N ILE A 41 -0.89 23.37 -13.58
CA ILE A 41 -2.21 23.00 -14.11
C ILE A 41 -2.09 21.85 -15.13
N SER A 42 -1.15 21.93 -16.04
CA SER A 42 -0.93 20.86 -17.03
C SER A 42 -0.51 19.54 -16.34
N GLY A 43 0.37 19.63 -15.35
CA GLY A 43 0.77 18.48 -14.53
C GLY A 43 -0.42 17.86 -13.76
N SER A 44 -1.27 18.69 -13.16
CA SER A 44 -2.47 18.23 -12.45
C SER A 44 -3.46 17.52 -13.38
N LEU A 45 -3.67 18.02 -14.59
CA LEU A 45 -4.51 17.36 -15.61
C LEU A 45 -3.92 16.00 -16.03
N MET A 46 -2.61 15.92 -16.20
CA MET A 46 -1.92 14.66 -16.52
C MET A 46 -2.03 13.66 -15.37
N VAL A 47 -1.93 14.12 -14.11
CA VAL A 47 -2.12 13.27 -12.92
C VAL A 47 -3.54 12.72 -12.87
N ILE A 48 -4.56 13.56 -13.07
CA ILE A 48 -5.96 13.10 -13.09
C ILE A 48 -6.16 12.06 -14.19
N ALA A 49 -5.71 12.32 -15.41
CA ALA A 49 -5.84 11.38 -16.52
C ALA A 49 -5.10 10.05 -16.25
N GLY A 50 -3.86 10.12 -15.77
CA GLY A 50 -3.06 8.96 -15.41
C GLY A 50 -3.68 8.14 -14.31
N MET A 51 -4.19 8.78 -13.26
CA MET A 51 -4.81 8.13 -12.11
C MET A 51 -6.12 7.44 -12.48
N VAL A 52 -6.95 8.05 -13.35
CA VAL A 52 -8.17 7.42 -13.87
C VAL A 52 -7.83 6.15 -14.65
N LEU A 53 -6.88 6.22 -15.58
CA LEU A 53 -6.46 5.06 -16.37
C LEU A 53 -5.86 3.97 -15.49
N PHE A 54 -5.03 4.33 -14.52
CA PHE A 54 -4.41 3.41 -13.57
C PHE A 54 -5.47 2.68 -12.74
N LEU A 55 -6.39 3.41 -12.08
CA LEU A 55 -7.43 2.81 -11.26
C LEU A 55 -8.41 1.94 -12.06
N MET A 56 -8.71 2.34 -13.31
CA MET A 56 -9.46 1.47 -14.22
C MET A 56 -8.72 0.17 -14.49
N GLY A 57 -7.41 0.23 -14.74
CA GLY A 57 -6.58 -0.97 -14.92
C GLY A 57 -6.58 -1.88 -13.70
N VAL A 58 -6.50 -1.32 -12.50
CA VAL A 58 -6.59 -2.08 -11.24
C VAL A 58 -7.96 -2.73 -11.08
N LYS A 59 -9.05 -1.96 -11.24
CA LYS A 59 -10.43 -2.47 -11.11
C LYS A 59 -10.76 -3.58 -12.12
N LEU A 60 -10.34 -3.45 -13.37
CA LEU A 60 -10.66 -4.40 -14.44
C LEU A 60 -9.71 -5.59 -14.55
N GLY A 61 -8.48 -5.43 -14.11
CA GLY A 61 -7.43 -6.45 -14.25
C GLY A 61 -7.02 -7.07 -12.92
N MET A 62 -6.50 -6.27 -12.00
CA MET A 62 -5.87 -6.77 -10.77
C MET A 62 -6.87 -7.35 -9.77
N LEU A 63 -8.03 -6.70 -9.58
CA LEU A 63 -9.03 -7.18 -8.63
C LEU A 63 -9.57 -8.57 -8.99
N PRO A 64 -10.07 -8.82 -10.22
CA PRO A 64 -10.57 -10.16 -10.58
C PRO A 64 -9.49 -11.24 -10.49
N ILE A 65 -8.24 -10.91 -10.84
CA ILE A 65 -7.11 -11.83 -10.72
C ILE A 65 -6.82 -12.14 -9.25
N GLY A 66 -6.79 -11.13 -8.39
CA GLY A 66 -6.59 -11.30 -6.95
C GLY A 66 -7.66 -12.18 -6.31
N GLU A 67 -8.93 -11.95 -6.63
CA GLU A 67 -10.06 -12.76 -6.13
C GLU A 67 -9.98 -14.22 -6.62
N ALA A 68 -9.68 -14.43 -7.92
CA ALA A 68 -9.55 -15.76 -8.49
C ALA A 68 -8.40 -16.55 -7.83
N ILE A 69 -7.25 -15.92 -7.64
CA ILE A 69 -6.10 -16.52 -6.96
C ILE A 69 -6.46 -16.80 -5.49
N GLY A 70 -7.06 -15.81 -4.78
CA GLY A 70 -7.48 -15.96 -3.39
C GLY A 70 -8.43 -17.14 -3.19
N ALA A 71 -9.40 -17.32 -4.09
CA ALA A 71 -10.35 -18.42 -4.05
C ALA A 71 -9.73 -19.79 -4.37
N GLU A 72 -8.64 -19.82 -5.11
CA GLU A 72 -7.97 -21.08 -5.49
C GLU A 72 -6.97 -21.56 -4.42
N LEU A 73 -6.32 -20.62 -3.71
CA LEU A 73 -5.28 -20.93 -2.74
C LEU A 73 -5.66 -21.96 -1.66
N PRO A 74 -6.83 -21.86 -0.98
CA PRO A 74 -7.21 -22.83 0.06
C PRO A 74 -7.45 -24.24 -0.48
N LYS A 75 -7.83 -24.39 -1.75
CA LYS A 75 -8.17 -25.69 -2.37
C LYS A 75 -6.95 -26.60 -2.54
N HIS A 76 -5.74 -26.05 -2.59
CA HIS A 76 -4.51 -26.82 -2.78
C HIS A 76 -4.04 -27.56 -1.51
N ASN A 77 -4.68 -27.39 -0.36
CA ASN A 77 -4.32 -28.01 0.92
C ASN A 77 -2.84 -27.87 1.31
N SER A 78 -2.15 -26.90 0.77
CA SER A 78 -0.72 -26.62 1.02
C SER A 78 -0.53 -25.23 1.63
N VAL A 79 -0.25 -25.21 2.94
CA VAL A 79 0.02 -23.96 3.67
C VAL A 79 1.23 -23.23 3.08
N LEU A 80 2.28 -23.97 2.70
CA LEU A 80 3.48 -23.38 2.11
C LEU A 80 3.17 -22.69 0.78
N PHE A 81 2.32 -23.31 -0.05
CA PHE A 81 1.88 -22.73 -1.31
C PHE A 81 1.07 -21.45 -1.09
N LEU A 82 0.10 -21.48 -0.16
CA LEU A 82 -0.71 -20.32 0.20
C LEU A 82 0.17 -19.15 0.67
N VAL A 83 1.09 -19.40 1.61
CA VAL A 83 2.01 -18.38 2.15
C VAL A 83 2.93 -17.84 1.06
N GLY A 84 3.50 -18.73 0.23
CA GLY A 84 4.41 -18.33 -0.84
C GLY A 84 3.75 -17.46 -1.90
N VAL A 85 2.54 -17.82 -2.34
CA VAL A 85 1.78 -17.03 -3.32
C VAL A 85 1.33 -15.70 -2.72
N ALA A 86 0.80 -15.69 -1.48
CA ALA A 86 0.41 -14.47 -0.80
C ALA A 86 1.59 -13.50 -0.62
N PHE A 87 2.76 -14.04 -0.23
CA PHE A 87 4.00 -13.26 -0.14
C PHE A 87 4.38 -12.66 -1.48
N LEU A 88 4.49 -13.48 -2.52
CA LEU A 88 4.93 -13.02 -3.84
C LEU A 88 4.01 -11.97 -4.43
N LEU A 89 2.69 -12.20 -4.38
CA LEU A 89 1.73 -11.24 -4.92
C LEU A 89 1.79 -9.89 -4.19
N SER A 90 1.80 -9.92 -2.85
CA SER A 90 1.84 -8.69 -2.05
C SER A 90 3.18 -7.97 -2.18
N PHE A 91 4.29 -8.71 -2.22
CA PHE A 91 5.62 -8.18 -2.47
C PHE A 91 5.70 -7.48 -3.83
N MET A 92 5.28 -8.17 -4.91
CA MET A 92 5.31 -7.62 -6.27
C MET A 92 4.37 -6.42 -6.44
N ALA A 93 3.16 -6.47 -5.85
CA ALA A 93 2.24 -5.34 -5.84
C ALA A 93 2.88 -4.11 -5.17
N THR A 94 3.54 -4.31 -4.03
CA THR A 94 4.21 -3.22 -3.29
C THR A 94 5.43 -2.67 -4.04
N VAL A 95 6.23 -3.50 -4.68
CA VAL A 95 7.35 -3.04 -5.54
C VAL A 95 6.83 -2.21 -6.72
N ALA A 96 5.65 -2.55 -7.25
CA ALA A 96 5.02 -1.81 -8.34
C ALA A 96 4.24 -0.57 -7.89
N GLU A 97 3.97 -0.41 -6.58
CA GLU A 97 3.19 0.68 -6.00
C GLU A 97 3.82 2.05 -6.31
N PRO A 98 3.11 2.97 -7.00
CA PRO A 98 3.64 4.28 -7.33
C PRO A 98 4.05 5.11 -6.10
N ASP A 99 3.24 5.08 -5.05
CA ASP A 99 3.44 5.89 -3.84
C ASP A 99 4.71 5.45 -3.08
N VAL A 100 4.98 4.14 -3.02
CA VAL A 100 6.23 3.60 -2.44
C VAL A 100 7.45 4.07 -3.24
N ARG A 101 7.34 4.13 -4.58
CA ARG A 101 8.42 4.59 -5.45
C ARG A 101 8.69 6.08 -5.30
N VAL A 102 7.63 6.89 -5.13
CA VAL A 102 7.75 8.34 -4.89
C VAL A 102 8.38 8.60 -3.53
N LEU A 103 7.87 7.99 -2.46
CA LEU A 103 8.44 8.11 -1.12
C LEU A 103 9.94 7.76 -1.12
N SER A 104 10.29 6.61 -1.69
CA SER A 104 11.68 6.15 -1.71
C SER A 104 12.60 7.06 -2.52
N ALA A 105 12.10 7.68 -3.61
CA ALA A 105 12.86 8.65 -4.39
C ALA A 105 13.07 9.97 -3.64
N MET A 106 12.05 10.43 -2.90
CA MET A 106 12.14 11.63 -2.07
C MET A 106 13.17 11.45 -0.95
N ILE A 107 13.14 10.32 -0.25
CA ILE A 107 14.08 10.02 0.83
C ILE A 107 15.51 9.90 0.32
N ASP A 108 15.73 9.21 -0.79
CA ASP A 108 17.03 9.09 -1.44
C ASP A 108 17.63 10.48 -1.77
N SER A 109 16.79 11.39 -2.29
CA SER A 109 17.21 12.75 -2.66
C SER A 109 17.51 13.65 -1.45
N VAL A 110 16.84 13.45 -0.31
CA VAL A 110 17.01 14.26 0.91
C VAL A 110 18.14 13.73 1.79
N SER A 111 18.37 12.41 1.79
CA SER A 111 19.41 11.76 2.59
C SER A 111 20.81 11.78 1.93
N ASP A 112 21.00 12.53 0.85
CA ASP A 112 22.26 12.57 0.08
C ASP A 112 22.80 11.17 -0.27
N ASN A 113 21.92 10.26 -0.69
CA ASN A 113 22.15 8.83 -0.95
C ASN A 113 22.53 8.00 0.30
N GLY A 114 22.30 8.52 1.51
CA GLY A 114 22.50 7.77 2.76
C GLY A 114 21.51 6.61 2.90
N ILE A 115 20.30 6.77 2.36
CA ILE A 115 19.26 5.71 2.35
C ILE A 115 18.93 5.38 0.90
N SER A 116 19.44 4.25 0.42
CA SER A 116 19.21 3.82 -0.96
C SER A 116 17.75 3.58 -1.28
N ARG A 117 17.25 4.22 -2.36
CA ARG A 117 15.91 4.05 -2.90
C ARG A 117 15.50 2.58 -3.04
N ASN A 118 16.36 1.75 -3.64
CA ASN A 118 16.05 0.36 -3.90
C ASN A 118 15.98 -0.47 -2.61
N ALA A 119 16.89 -0.20 -1.65
CA ALA A 119 16.87 -0.87 -0.37
C ALA A 119 15.59 -0.57 0.40
N LEU A 120 15.12 0.68 0.36
CA LEU A 120 13.87 1.08 1.00
C LEU A 120 12.65 0.42 0.35
N ILE A 121 12.55 0.42 -0.99
CA ILE A 121 11.48 -0.27 -1.72
C ILE A 121 11.43 -1.76 -1.35
N LEU A 122 12.58 -2.44 -1.37
CA LEU A 122 12.64 -3.87 -1.06
C LEU A 122 12.31 -4.17 0.40
N SER A 123 12.76 -3.33 1.34
CA SER A 123 12.43 -3.44 2.76
C SER A 123 10.92 -3.31 2.99
N ILE A 124 10.30 -2.26 2.43
CA ILE A 124 8.85 -2.03 2.49
C ILE A 124 8.09 -3.22 1.91
N ALA A 125 8.45 -3.66 0.70
CA ALA A 125 7.78 -4.75 0.01
C ALA A 125 7.92 -6.08 0.77
N PHE A 126 9.08 -6.36 1.36
CA PHE A 126 9.30 -7.53 2.20
C PHE A 126 8.40 -7.49 3.44
N GLY A 127 8.31 -6.34 4.12
CA GLY A 127 7.43 -6.13 5.26
C GLY A 127 5.97 -6.42 4.92
N VAL A 128 5.45 -5.85 3.82
CA VAL A 128 4.08 -6.11 3.35
C VAL A 128 3.88 -7.59 3.04
N GLY A 129 4.76 -8.17 2.22
CA GLY A 129 4.66 -9.57 1.81
C GLY A 129 4.63 -10.52 3.00
N PHE A 130 5.53 -10.31 3.98
CA PHE A 130 5.60 -11.13 5.19
C PHE A 130 4.31 -11.01 6.03
N PHE A 131 3.85 -9.80 6.33
CA PHE A 131 2.68 -9.61 7.19
C PHE A 131 1.37 -10.00 6.51
N VAL A 132 1.25 -9.84 5.18
CA VAL A 132 0.12 -10.39 4.43
C VAL A 132 0.11 -11.91 4.47
N SER A 133 1.26 -12.56 4.33
CA SER A 133 1.38 -14.02 4.47
C SER A 133 0.96 -14.50 5.85
N VAL A 134 1.41 -13.83 6.90
CA VAL A 134 0.99 -14.11 8.30
C VAL A 134 -0.51 -13.89 8.46
N SER A 135 -1.06 -12.85 7.83
CA SER A 135 -2.50 -12.59 7.87
C SER A 135 -3.30 -13.65 7.12
N MET A 136 -2.81 -14.16 6.01
CA MET A 136 -3.45 -15.28 5.29
C MET A 136 -3.43 -16.57 6.14
N LEU A 137 -2.31 -16.87 6.80
CA LEU A 137 -2.22 -17.98 7.75
C LEU A 137 -3.26 -17.88 8.86
N ARG A 138 -3.39 -16.70 9.48
CA ARG A 138 -4.37 -16.52 10.56
C ARG A 138 -5.81 -16.73 10.09
N ILE A 139 -6.15 -16.35 8.84
CA ILE A 139 -7.47 -16.58 8.25
C ILE A 139 -7.74 -18.09 8.18
N VAL A 140 -6.79 -18.85 7.65
CA VAL A 140 -6.91 -20.32 7.53
C VAL A 140 -7.02 -21.00 8.90
N TYR A 141 -6.23 -20.58 9.87
CA TYR A 141 -6.24 -21.17 11.23
C TYR A 141 -7.29 -20.57 12.17
N GLY A 142 -8.08 -19.60 11.72
CA GLY A 142 -9.13 -18.98 12.53
C GLY A 142 -8.63 -18.10 13.68
N VAL A 143 -7.39 -17.63 13.64
CA VAL A 143 -6.82 -16.81 14.72
C VAL A 143 -7.40 -15.39 14.68
N PRO A 144 -7.93 -14.86 15.81
CA PRO A 144 -8.47 -13.51 15.86
C PRO A 144 -7.41 -12.44 15.55
N ILE A 145 -7.76 -11.50 14.66
CA ILE A 145 -6.86 -10.42 14.20
C ILE A 145 -6.29 -9.57 15.35
N LYS A 146 -7.06 -9.38 16.42
CA LYS A 146 -6.67 -8.56 17.58
C LYS A 146 -5.32 -8.97 18.17
N TYR A 147 -5.00 -10.25 18.21
CA TYR A 147 -3.72 -10.71 18.76
C TYR A 147 -2.53 -10.32 17.90
N LEU A 148 -2.67 -10.43 16.58
CA LEU A 148 -1.60 -10.08 15.65
C LEU A 148 -1.40 -8.56 15.59
N LEU A 149 -2.49 -7.78 15.58
CA LEU A 149 -2.39 -6.32 15.63
C LEU A 149 -1.75 -5.87 16.94
N THR A 150 -2.18 -6.42 18.08
CA THR A 150 -1.58 -6.10 19.38
C THR A 150 -0.08 -6.43 19.40
N ALA A 151 0.29 -7.64 18.97
CA ALA A 151 1.68 -8.05 18.91
C ALA A 151 2.50 -7.16 17.94
N GLY A 152 1.95 -6.86 16.76
CA GLY A 152 2.60 -6.00 15.77
C GLY A 152 2.86 -4.58 16.31
N TYR A 153 1.86 -3.95 16.91
CA TYR A 153 2.05 -2.61 17.49
C TYR A 153 2.97 -2.61 18.72
N LEU A 154 2.95 -3.66 19.54
CA LEU A 154 3.94 -3.81 20.62
C LEU A 154 5.37 -3.90 20.07
N ILE A 155 5.58 -4.64 18.99
CA ILE A 155 6.88 -4.71 18.31
C ILE A 155 7.28 -3.33 17.77
N VAL A 156 6.37 -2.58 17.13
CA VAL A 156 6.63 -1.22 16.64
C VAL A 156 7.07 -0.30 17.79
N ILE A 157 6.33 -0.32 18.92
CA ILE A 157 6.67 0.48 20.10
C ILE A 157 8.04 0.10 20.64
N MET A 158 8.33 -1.19 20.77
CA MET A 158 9.64 -1.66 21.24
C MET A 158 10.76 -1.26 20.31
N LEU A 159 10.58 -1.42 18.99
CA LEU A 159 11.58 -1.03 17.99
C LEU A 159 11.84 0.47 17.98
N SER A 160 10.83 1.30 18.24
CA SER A 160 10.98 2.76 18.24
C SER A 160 12.00 3.27 19.28
N PHE A 161 12.29 2.50 20.34
CA PHE A 161 13.33 2.85 21.31
C PHE A 161 14.75 2.57 20.83
N PHE A 162 14.90 1.70 19.82
CA PHE A 162 16.20 1.27 19.30
C PHE A 162 16.48 1.81 17.89
N THR A 163 15.47 2.32 17.22
CA THR A 163 15.57 2.81 15.84
C THR A 163 16.10 4.25 15.82
N ASN A 164 16.99 4.55 14.88
CA ASN A 164 17.44 5.91 14.64
C ASN A 164 16.24 6.83 14.35
N PRO A 165 16.15 8.04 14.96
CA PRO A 165 15.02 8.96 14.81
C PRO A 165 14.63 9.26 13.36
N GLU A 166 15.58 9.34 12.44
CA GLU A 166 15.31 9.59 11.02
C GLU A 166 14.49 8.45 10.41
N TYR A 167 14.80 7.20 10.74
CA TYR A 167 14.08 6.03 10.26
C TYR A 167 12.69 5.87 10.86
N ILE A 168 12.43 6.44 12.04
CA ILE A 168 11.09 6.36 12.67
C ILE A 168 10.06 7.08 11.80
N ALA A 169 10.34 8.31 11.37
CA ALA A 169 9.45 9.06 10.50
C ALA A 169 9.22 8.32 9.16
N ILE A 170 10.30 7.85 8.53
CA ILE A 170 10.26 7.09 7.28
C ILE A 170 9.44 5.80 7.45
N ALA A 171 9.56 5.11 8.57
CA ALA A 171 8.84 3.87 8.84
C ALA A 171 7.32 4.10 8.92
N TYR A 172 6.87 5.14 9.62
CA TYR A 172 5.44 5.47 9.68
C TYR A 172 4.90 5.91 8.33
N ASP A 173 5.64 6.71 7.56
CA ASP A 173 5.28 7.09 6.20
C ASP A 173 5.21 5.84 5.30
N ALA A 174 6.17 4.93 5.42
CA ALA A 174 6.15 3.66 4.68
C ALA A 174 4.90 2.83 4.98
N GLY A 175 4.47 2.76 6.26
CA GLY A 175 3.21 2.12 6.64
C GLY A 175 1.97 2.79 6.02
N GLY A 176 1.99 4.12 5.88
CA GLY A 176 0.92 4.89 5.24
C GLY A 176 0.86 4.68 3.72
N VAL A 177 1.97 4.82 3.02
CA VAL A 177 2.02 4.72 1.54
C VAL A 177 1.76 3.32 1.01
N THR A 178 1.91 2.28 1.81
CA THR A 178 1.55 0.89 1.42
C THR A 178 0.05 0.63 1.41
N THR A 179 -0.76 1.57 1.90
CA THR A 179 -2.21 1.58 1.72
C THR A 179 -2.62 2.30 0.43
N GLY A 180 -1.82 2.18 -0.60
CA GLY A 180 -1.97 2.86 -1.88
C GLY A 180 -2.98 2.22 -2.84
N PRO A 181 -3.18 2.85 -4.00
CA PRO A 181 -4.24 2.49 -4.94
C PRO A 181 -4.05 1.15 -5.67
N MET A 182 -2.89 0.51 -5.57
CA MET A 182 -2.62 -0.80 -6.16
C MET A 182 -2.55 -1.91 -5.11
N THR A 183 -1.76 -1.71 -4.06
CA THR A 183 -1.47 -2.74 -3.05
C THR A 183 -2.73 -3.14 -2.27
N VAL A 184 -3.52 -2.17 -1.82
CA VAL A 184 -4.74 -2.44 -1.03
C VAL A 184 -5.78 -3.22 -1.82
N PRO A 185 -6.17 -2.83 -3.06
CA PRO A 185 -7.11 -3.61 -3.84
C PRO A 185 -6.65 -5.05 -4.07
N VAL A 186 -5.37 -5.27 -4.37
CA VAL A 186 -4.81 -6.61 -4.59
C VAL A 186 -4.88 -7.47 -3.33
N ILE A 187 -4.48 -6.92 -2.19
CA ILE A 187 -4.50 -7.62 -0.90
C ILE A 187 -5.94 -7.92 -0.46
N LEU A 188 -6.86 -6.95 -0.63
CA LEU A 188 -8.28 -7.15 -0.35
C LEU A 188 -8.89 -8.24 -1.23
N ALA A 189 -8.65 -8.19 -2.54
CA ALA A 189 -9.15 -9.18 -3.48
C ALA A 189 -8.65 -10.59 -3.13
N LEU A 190 -7.36 -10.73 -2.79
CA LEU A 190 -6.78 -11.97 -2.31
C LEU A 190 -7.48 -12.48 -1.05
N GLY A 191 -7.73 -11.60 -0.08
CA GLY A 191 -8.41 -11.92 1.18
C GLY A 191 -9.86 -12.32 0.98
N ILE A 192 -10.62 -11.52 0.23
CA ILE A 192 -12.03 -11.79 -0.11
C ILE A 192 -12.16 -13.13 -0.83
N GLY A 193 -11.33 -13.37 -1.86
CA GLY A 193 -11.31 -14.64 -2.57
C GLY A 193 -11.04 -15.83 -1.67
N THR A 194 -10.11 -15.69 -0.71
CA THR A 194 -9.81 -16.77 0.25
C THR A 194 -10.96 -17.02 1.21
N VAL A 195 -11.55 -15.98 1.77
CA VAL A 195 -12.66 -16.10 2.74
C VAL A 195 -13.92 -16.64 2.09
N SER A 196 -14.22 -16.27 0.83
CA SER A 196 -15.39 -16.75 0.09
C SER A 196 -15.45 -18.27 -0.04
N VAL A 197 -14.30 -18.94 -0.07
CA VAL A 197 -14.20 -20.41 -0.15
C VAL A 197 -14.23 -21.05 1.24
N LEU A 198 -13.73 -20.38 2.28
CA LEU A 198 -13.70 -20.90 3.65
C LEU A 198 -15.06 -20.79 4.37
N GLY A 199 -15.97 -19.93 3.91
CA GLY A 199 -17.41 -19.94 4.26
C GLY A 199 -17.81 -19.54 5.70
N GLU A 200 -16.88 -19.23 6.59
CA GLU A 200 -17.19 -19.08 8.03
C GLU A 200 -17.08 -17.65 8.59
N LYS A 201 -16.69 -16.64 7.80
CA LYS A 201 -16.35 -15.32 8.34
C LYS A 201 -16.85 -14.15 7.46
N SER A 202 -16.99 -12.98 8.09
CA SER A 202 -17.30 -11.74 7.38
C SER A 202 -16.12 -11.32 6.49
N GLU A 203 -16.30 -11.37 5.19
CA GLU A 203 -15.31 -10.97 4.16
C GLU A 203 -14.73 -9.60 4.42
N LEU A 204 -15.57 -8.62 4.79
CA LEU A 204 -15.14 -7.25 5.09
C LEU A 204 -14.25 -7.17 6.33
N SER A 205 -14.61 -7.85 7.41
CA SER A 205 -13.83 -7.83 8.65
C SER A 205 -12.43 -8.43 8.47
N GLU A 206 -12.36 -9.52 7.70
CA GLU A 206 -11.10 -10.20 7.42
C GLU A 206 -10.23 -9.38 6.44
N GLY A 207 -10.85 -8.73 5.44
CA GLY A 207 -10.17 -7.83 4.51
C GLY A 207 -9.54 -6.62 5.21
N PHE A 208 -10.26 -5.95 6.10
CA PHE A 208 -9.70 -4.85 6.89
C PHE A 208 -8.57 -5.30 7.82
N GLY A 209 -8.66 -6.52 8.36
CA GLY A 209 -7.59 -7.10 9.14
C GLY A 209 -6.30 -7.33 8.33
N LEU A 210 -6.43 -7.75 7.07
CA LEU A 210 -5.32 -7.87 6.12
C LEU A 210 -4.62 -6.53 5.89
N ILE A 211 -5.38 -5.46 5.61
CA ILE A 211 -4.83 -4.12 5.39
C ILE A 211 -4.09 -3.63 6.64
N GLY A 212 -4.68 -3.79 7.83
CA GLY A 212 -4.04 -3.38 9.08
C GLY A 212 -2.68 -4.05 9.31
N LEU A 213 -2.57 -5.35 9.05
CA LEU A 213 -1.29 -6.07 9.14
C LEU A 213 -0.33 -5.69 8.00
N ALA A 214 -0.83 -5.47 6.78
CA ALA A 214 -0.03 -5.00 5.66
C ALA A 214 0.62 -3.63 5.94
N SER A 215 -0.04 -2.75 6.70
CA SER A 215 0.51 -1.44 7.09
C SER A 215 1.58 -1.55 8.19
N ILE A 216 1.43 -2.49 9.12
CA ILE A 216 2.41 -2.71 10.21
C ILE A 216 3.72 -3.29 9.65
N GLY A 217 3.66 -4.12 8.63
CA GLY A 217 4.81 -4.78 8.03
C GLY A 217 5.93 -3.82 7.60
N PRO A 218 5.63 -2.82 6.76
CA PRO A 218 6.59 -1.79 6.36
C PRO A 218 7.17 -1.01 7.53
N ILE A 219 6.33 -0.67 8.53
CA ILE A 219 6.81 0.04 9.72
C ILE A 219 7.92 -0.76 10.39
N ILE A 220 7.67 -2.04 10.65
CA ILE A 220 8.64 -2.93 11.31
C ILE A 220 9.88 -3.13 10.45
N SER A 221 9.73 -3.37 9.15
CA SER A 221 10.86 -3.64 8.27
C SER A 221 11.79 -2.43 8.10
N VAL A 222 11.22 -1.22 7.99
CA VAL A 222 12.00 0.02 7.89
C VAL A 222 12.63 0.39 9.24
N MET A 223 11.93 0.17 10.36
CA MET A 223 12.53 0.34 11.69
C MET A 223 13.71 -0.62 11.89
N LEU A 224 13.58 -1.89 11.50
CA LEU A 224 14.69 -2.85 11.55
C LEU A 224 15.87 -2.40 10.67
N MET A 225 15.61 -1.85 9.49
CA MET A 225 16.64 -1.25 8.65
C MET A 225 17.37 -0.12 9.40
N GLY A 226 16.62 0.74 10.12
CA GLY A 226 17.18 1.83 10.92
C GLY A 226 17.87 1.41 12.22
N VAL A 227 17.65 0.19 12.72
CA VAL A 227 18.41 -0.40 13.84
C VAL A 227 19.75 -0.95 13.35
N LEU A 228 19.82 -1.38 12.08
CA LEU A 228 21.01 -1.98 11.47
C LEU A 228 21.92 -0.95 10.77
N ALA A 229 21.42 0.27 10.52
CA ALA A 229 22.16 1.38 9.91
C ALA A 229 23.03 2.10 10.95
#